data_9398e44cf9b08c3f0a87c4cf78931296
#
_entry.id   9398e44cf9b08c3f0a87c4cf78931296
#
_cell.length_a   1.000
_cell.length_b   1.000
_cell.length_c   1.000
_cell.angle_alpha   90.00
_cell.angle_beta   90.00
_cell.angle_gamma   90.00
#
_symmetry.space_group_name_H-M   'P 1'
#
loop_
_entity.id
_entity.type
_entity.pdbx_description
1 polymer ?
#
loop_
_entity_poly.entity_id
_entity_poly.type
_entity_poly.pdbx_seq_one_letter_code
_entity_poly.pdbx_strand_id
1 'polypeptide(L)' 'MLLERFYDDDLAQASYLIGCQATGEAMVVDPRRDVQVYLDAVSKHGMRIVAVTETHIHADYLSGTRELARATDSAI' A
#
# COMPACT_ATOMS: atom_id res chain seq x y z
N MET A 1 -3.31 -13.52 9.19
CA MET A 1 -2.92 -12.63 8.08
C MET A 1 -4.03 -11.62 7.80
N LEU A 2 -3.67 -10.37 7.66
CA LEU A 2 -4.62 -9.32 7.29
C LEU A 2 -4.56 -9.08 5.79
N LEU A 3 -5.71 -9.03 5.13
CA LEU A 3 -5.80 -8.65 3.72
C LEU A 3 -6.91 -7.61 3.59
N GLU A 4 -6.55 -6.42 3.10
CA GLU A 4 -7.52 -5.35 2.89
C GLU A 4 -7.41 -4.84 1.46
N ARG A 5 -8.55 -4.73 0.79
CA ARG A 5 -8.62 -4.28 -0.59
C ARG A 5 -9.13 -2.85 -0.64
N PHE A 6 -8.44 -2.02 -1.41
CA PHE A 6 -8.85 -0.64 -1.66
C PHE A 6 -9.20 -0.51 -3.14
N TYR A 7 -10.40 -0.07 -3.45
CA TYR A 7 -10.84 0.06 -4.83
C TYR A 7 -11.17 1.51 -5.15
N ASP A 8 -10.60 2.01 -6.24
CA ASP A 8 -10.86 3.36 -6.74
C ASP A 8 -11.79 3.24 -7.95
N ASP A 9 -13.05 3.64 -7.78
CA ASP A 9 -14.06 3.54 -8.83
C ASP A 9 -13.72 4.41 -10.04
N ASP A 10 -13.15 5.58 -9.81
CA ASP A 10 -12.84 6.51 -10.89
C ASP A 10 -11.76 5.97 -11.81
N LEU A 11 -10.79 5.26 -11.26
CA LEU A 11 -9.69 4.70 -12.02
C LEU A 11 -9.87 3.22 -12.32
N ALA A 12 -10.94 2.61 -11.81
CA ALA A 12 -11.18 1.17 -11.92
C ALA A 12 -9.94 0.37 -11.50
N GLN A 13 -9.31 0.80 -10.42
CA GLN A 13 -8.05 0.23 -9.96
C GLN A 13 -8.18 -0.28 -8.54
N ALA A 14 -7.64 -1.48 -8.30
CA ALA A 14 -7.60 -2.08 -6.98
C ALA A 14 -6.18 -2.08 -6.45
N SER A 15 -6.05 -1.88 -5.13
CA SER A 15 -4.78 -2.04 -4.43
C SER A 15 -5.03 -2.89 -3.19
N TYR A 16 -3.94 -3.42 -2.62
CA TYR A 16 -4.07 -4.36 -1.53
C TYR A 16 -3.07 -4.06 -0.44
N LEU A 17 -3.53 -4.21 0.80
CA LEU A 17 -2.67 -4.18 1.98
C LEU A 17 -2.63 -5.60 2.55
N ILE A 18 -1.44 -6.16 2.63
CA ILE A 18 -1.23 -7.51 3.15
C ILE A 18 -0.38 -7.39 4.42
N GLY A 19 -0.93 -7.82 5.55
CA GLY A 19 -0.25 -7.67 6.82
C GLY A 19 -0.07 -8.99 7.55
N CYS A 20 1.06 -9.11 8.24
CA CYS A 20 1.35 -10.23 9.13
C CYS A 20 1.16 -9.75 10.55
N GLN A 21 0.13 -10.26 11.22
CA GLN A 21 -0.20 -9.83 12.58
C GLN A 21 0.84 -10.28 13.61
N ALA A 22 1.54 -11.36 13.31
CA ALA A 22 2.57 -11.86 14.22
C ALA A 22 3.79 -10.95 14.29
N THR A 23 4.17 -10.33 13.19
CA THR A 23 5.34 -9.45 13.11
C THR A 23 5.01 -7.97 13.14
N GLY A 24 3.76 -7.63 12.86
CA GLY A 24 3.35 -6.24 12.72
C GLY A 24 3.80 -5.59 11.42
N GLU A 25 4.21 -6.38 10.43
CA GLU A 25 4.71 -5.87 9.16
C GLU A 25 3.67 -6.02 8.06
N ALA A 26 3.64 -5.06 7.15
CA ALA A 26 2.68 -5.04 6.06
C ALA A 26 3.34 -4.68 4.74
N MET A 27 2.70 -5.11 3.65
CA MET A 27 3.11 -4.80 2.30
C MET A 27 1.91 -4.22 1.56
N VAL A 28 2.16 -3.22 0.72
CA VAL A 28 1.12 -2.64 -0.14
C VAL A 28 1.42 -3.00 -1.59
N VAL A 29 0.38 -3.46 -2.28
CA VAL A 29 0.47 -3.85 -3.70
C VAL A 29 -0.34 -2.86 -4.51
N ASP A 30 0.27 -2.28 -5.54
CA ASP A 30 -0.35 -1.33 -6.47
C ASP A 30 -1.00 -0.13 -5.78
N PRO A 31 -0.28 0.61 -4.92
CA PRO A 31 -0.89 1.73 -4.21
C PRO A 31 -1.33 2.82 -5.16
N ARG A 32 -2.49 3.43 -4.87
CA ARG A 32 -2.94 4.60 -5.58
C ARG A 32 -2.20 5.84 -5.05
N ARG A 33 -2.40 6.96 -5.73
CA ARG A 33 -1.67 8.18 -5.45
C ARG A 33 -1.97 8.77 -4.06
N ASP A 34 -3.19 8.61 -3.60
CA ASP A 34 -3.56 9.03 -2.25
C ASP A 34 -3.08 7.97 -1.26
N VAL A 35 -1.87 8.18 -0.75
CA VAL A 35 -1.23 7.19 0.11
C VAL A 35 -1.75 7.20 1.54
N GLN A 36 -2.48 8.24 1.93
CA GLN A 36 -2.96 8.37 3.30
C GLN A 36 -3.86 7.21 3.72
N VAL A 37 -4.62 6.65 2.78
CA VAL A 37 -5.51 5.53 3.09
C VAL A 37 -4.75 4.32 3.63
N TYR A 38 -3.53 4.10 3.13
CA TYR A 38 -2.70 2.97 3.59
C TYR A 38 -2.08 3.26 4.94
N LEU A 39 -1.64 4.49 5.15
CA LEU A 39 -1.07 4.91 6.43
C LEU A 39 -2.11 4.82 7.53
N ASP A 40 -3.34 5.24 7.26
CA ASP A 40 -4.44 5.13 8.22
C ASP A 40 -4.76 3.67 8.53
N ALA A 41 -4.75 2.82 7.51
CA ALA A 41 -5.08 1.40 7.68
C ALA A 41 -4.05 0.70 8.57
N VAL A 42 -2.75 0.93 8.34
CA VAL A 42 -1.73 0.28 9.17
C VAL A 42 -1.73 0.82 10.58
N SER A 43 -2.01 2.11 10.75
CA SER A 43 -2.12 2.70 12.08
C SER A 43 -3.27 2.06 12.86
N LYS A 44 -4.40 1.85 12.20
CA LYS A 44 -5.57 1.22 12.81
C LYS A 44 -5.28 -0.20 13.30
N HIS A 45 -4.44 -0.93 12.56
CA HIS A 45 -4.12 -2.32 12.90
C HIS A 45 -2.80 -2.47 13.68
N GLY A 46 -2.15 -1.36 14.01
CA GLY A 46 -0.89 -1.41 14.74
C GLY A 46 0.25 -2.01 13.97
N MET A 47 0.23 -1.83 12.64
CA MET A 47 1.24 -2.39 11.75
C MET A 47 2.09 -1.29 11.13
N ARG A 48 3.18 -1.68 10.46
CA ARG A 48 4.01 -0.75 9.70
C ARG A 48 4.26 -1.33 8.31
N ILE A 49 4.33 -0.46 7.32
CA ILE A 49 4.59 -0.86 5.95
C ILE A 49 6.10 -1.03 5.78
N VAL A 50 6.52 -2.20 5.32
CA VAL A 50 7.94 -2.51 5.11
C VAL A 50 8.27 -2.72 3.64
N ALA A 51 7.27 -2.90 2.78
CA ALA A 51 7.47 -3.08 1.34
C ALA A 51 6.30 -2.54 0.56
N VAL A 52 6.58 -2.01 -0.62
CA VAL A 52 5.58 -1.53 -1.57
C VAL A 52 5.94 -2.10 -2.92
N THR A 53 4.97 -2.66 -3.63
CA THR A 53 5.23 -3.26 -4.94
C THR A 53 4.15 -2.90 -5.94
N GLU A 54 4.45 -3.09 -7.22
CA GLU A 54 3.52 -2.85 -8.31
C GLU A 54 3.49 -4.05 -9.25
N THR A 55 2.29 -4.32 -9.76
CA THR A 55 2.10 -5.36 -10.77
C THR A 55 2.05 -4.78 -12.18
N HIS A 56 1.97 -3.44 -12.32
CA HIS A 56 1.88 -2.74 -13.60
C HIS A 56 3.03 -1.75 -13.75
N ILE A 57 3.91 -1.99 -14.70
CA ILE A 57 5.12 -1.18 -14.86
C ILE A 57 4.90 0.15 -15.54
N HIS A 58 3.77 0.32 -16.21
CA HIS A 58 3.51 1.54 -17.00
C HIS A 58 2.60 2.55 -16.30
N ALA A 59 2.32 2.37 -15.04
CA ALA A 59 1.44 3.24 -14.27
C ALA A 59 2.17 4.09 -13.24
N ASP A 60 3.48 4.24 -13.38
CA ASP A 60 4.32 4.90 -12.37
C ASP A 60 3.86 6.30 -11.99
N TYR A 61 3.48 7.09 -12.97
CA TYR A 61 3.09 8.48 -12.72
C TYR A 61 1.71 8.60 -12.04
N LEU A 62 0.91 7.54 -12.07
CA LEU A 62 -0.39 7.49 -11.40
C LEU A 62 -0.33 6.73 -10.08
N SER A 63 0.79 6.06 -9.83
CA SER A 63 0.98 5.22 -8.66
C SER A 63 1.50 6.04 -7.48
N GLY A 64 1.13 5.62 -6.28
CA GLY A 64 1.68 6.18 -5.06
C GLY A 64 2.88 5.42 -4.53
N THR A 65 3.45 4.49 -5.31
CA THR A 65 4.50 3.59 -4.83
C THR A 65 5.69 4.33 -4.26
N ARG A 66 6.25 5.27 -5.01
CA ARG A 66 7.43 6.02 -4.55
C ARG A 66 7.13 6.88 -3.34
N GLU A 67 5.97 7.56 -3.37
CA GLU A 67 5.57 8.43 -2.29
C GLU A 67 5.31 7.64 -1.01
N LEU A 68 4.62 6.50 -1.14
CA LEU A 68 4.34 5.65 0.00
C LEU A 68 5.63 5.04 0.56
N ALA A 69 6.51 4.56 -0.30
CA ALA A 69 7.78 3.98 0.13
C ALA A 69 8.63 5.01 0.87
N ARG A 70 8.63 6.25 0.38
CA ARG A 70 9.37 7.34 1.03
C ARG A 70 8.77 7.68 2.38
N ALA A 71 7.44 7.75 2.46
CA ALA A 71 6.75 8.10 3.70
C ALA A 71 6.92 7.04 4.78
N THR A 72 7.11 5.78 4.38
CA THR A 72 7.20 4.65 5.31
C THR A 72 8.61 4.07 5.42
N ASP A 73 9.56 4.61 4.65
CA ASP A 73 10.93 4.09 4.56
C ASP A 73 10.94 2.61 4.19
N SER A 74 10.13 2.26 3.21
CA SER A 74 9.93 0.88 2.79
C SER A 74 10.72 0.55 1.54
N ALA A 75 10.96 -0.75 1.33
CA ALA A 75 11.56 -1.27 0.11
C ALA A 75 10.51 -1.29 -1.02
N ILE A 76 10.97 -1.10 -2.22
CA ILE A 76 10.14 -1.25 -3.41
C ILE A 76 10.47 -2.56 -4.11
#